data_7b6f4c9dc4cc8a7fa3d1c93e9edb5077
#
_entry.id   7b6f4c9dc4cc8a7fa3d1c93e9edb5077
#
_cell.length_a   1.000
_cell.length_b   1.000
_cell.length_c   1.000
_cell.angle_alpha   90.00
_cell.angle_beta   90.00
_cell.angle_gamma   90.00
#
_symmetry.space_group_name_H-M   'P 1'
#
loop_
_entity.id
_entity.type
_entity.pdbx_description
1 polymer ?
#
loop_
_entity_poly.entity_id
_entity_poly.type
_entity_poly.pdbx_seq_one_letter_code
_entity_poly.pdbx_strand_id
1 'polypeptide(L)'
;MEIAALSPDVPPLAACALQQHPLYGAVLSALGGTARRLAMRRKGRDIGQVQIVRRRFGPLCIDWLPRGPVWQADTGTGARIEALRHLPASQPGRALWLASPDSPQDAALFRPLGYRALMTPQYVAELDLSPTQSARLAAQHGKWRNRLRRAQASGLTVYARPFDPARDDDLLGQELAQRRTRRYAALPPAFTHAWAATAPQATRLYLARNKSQTVAFMLMLLHPPAATYHIGWSGAQGRALSAHHLILWHAASDLAGRGFARLDLGHVDTHGSPGLARFKIGAGAHIRPLGPAMIRLRP
;
A
#
# COMPACT_ATOMS: atom_id res chain seq x y z
N MET A 1 24.19 -13.94 13.37
CA MET A 1 23.23 -13.12 12.60
C MET A 1 23.99 -12.11 11.79
N GLU A 2 23.73 -12.02 10.50
CA GLU A 2 24.34 -11.05 9.59
C GLU A 2 23.24 -10.12 9.06
N ILE A 3 23.52 -8.81 9.03
CA ILE A 3 22.64 -7.80 8.43
C ILE A 3 23.44 -7.13 7.31
N ALA A 4 23.02 -7.32 6.08
CA ALA A 4 23.74 -6.83 4.90
C ALA A 4 22.86 -5.88 4.07
N ALA A 5 23.46 -4.85 3.46
CA ALA A 5 22.74 -3.99 2.53
C ALA A 5 22.28 -4.78 1.30
N LEU A 6 21.07 -4.51 0.85
CA LEU A 6 20.51 -5.06 -0.41
C LEU A 6 20.56 -4.01 -1.51
N SER A 7 20.96 -4.43 -2.70
CA SER A 7 20.79 -3.64 -3.91
C SER A 7 19.31 -3.34 -4.15
N PRO A 8 18.96 -2.16 -4.71
CA PRO A 8 17.60 -1.85 -5.14
C PRO A 8 16.99 -2.89 -6.09
N ASP A 9 17.81 -3.55 -6.90
CA ASP A 9 17.38 -4.51 -7.94
C ASP A 9 16.98 -5.89 -7.37
N VAL A 10 17.36 -6.18 -6.12
CA VAL A 10 16.98 -7.45 -5.50
C VAL A 10 15.47 -7.45 -5.22
N PRO A 11 14.70 -8.42 -5.75
CA PRO A 11 13.26 -8.47 -5.50
C PRO A 11 12.97 -8.77 -4.01
N PRO A 12 11.76 -8.48 -3.53
CA PRO A 12 11.35 -8.90 -2.20
C PRO A 12 11.23 -10.43 -2.13
N LEU A 13 11.52 -11.01 -0.95
CA LEU A 13 11.46 -12.46 -0.70
C LEU A 13 10.06 -13.05 -0.86
N ALA A 14 9.03 -12.24 -0.66
CA ALA A 14 7.64 -12.62 -0.77
C ALA A 14 6.78 -11.39 -1.13
N ALA A 15 5.50 -11.63 -1.43
CA ALA A 15 4.54 -10.54 -1.58
C ALA A 15 4.52 -9.65 -0.33
N CYS A 16 4.79 -8.37 -0.50
CA CYS A 16 4.93 -7.43 0.59
C CYS A 16 3.98 -6.24 0.46
N ALA A 17 3.85 -5.47 1.52
CA ALA A 17 3.19 -4.17 1.47
C ALA A 17 4.02 -3.20 0.61
N LEU A 18 3.35 -2.19 0.03
CA LEU A 18 3.99 -1.16 -0.80
C LEU A 18 5.25 -0.59 -0.14
N GLN A 19 5.20 -0.32 1.17
CA GLN A 19 6.28 0.30 1.93
C GLN A 19 7.51 -0.59 2.10
N GLN A 20 7.41 -1.89 1.86
CA GLN A 20 8.54 -2.83 1.88
C GLN A 20 9.04 -3.19 0.47
N HIS A 21 8.35 -2.73 -0.57
CA HIS A 21 8.80 -2.94 -1.94
C HIS A 21 9.98 -2.00 -2.31
N PRO A 22 11.00 -2.46 -3.05
CA PRO A 22 12.18 -1.66 -3.44
C PRO A 22 11.82 -0.32 -4.05
N LEU A 23 10.84 -0.31 -4.93
CA LEU A 23 10.40 0.88 -5.65
C LEU A 23 9.92 2.00 -4.71
N TYR A 24 9.29 1.65 -3.57
CA TYR A 24 8.91 2.67 -2.57
C TYR A 24 10.14 3.39 -2.00
N GLY A 25 11.20 2.64 -1.70
CA GLY A 25 12.47 3.21 -1.24
C GLY A 25 13.14 4.08 -2.29
N ALA A 26 13.18 3.64 -3.55
CA ALA A 26 13.72 4.40 -4.67
C ALA A 26 12.97 5.73 -4.86
N VAL A 27 11.64 5.71 -4.80
CA VAL A 27 10.80 6.93 -4.87
C VAL A 27 11.06 7.88 -3.70
N LEU A 28 11.19 7.35 -2.47
CA LEU A 28 11.55 8.19 -1.33
C LEU A 28 12.93 8.84 -1.51
N SER A 29 13.90 8.11 -2.04
CA SER A 29 15.24 8.65 -2.31
C SER A 29 15.20 9.72 -3.39
N ALA A 30 14.42 9.56 -4.45
CA ALA A 30 14.21 10.57 -5.49
C ALA A 30 13.56 11.86 -4.93
N LEU A 31 12.81 11.75 -3.84
CA LEU A 31 12.22 12.88 -3.11
C LEU A 31 13.13 13.46 -2.01
N GLY A 32 14.42 13.08 -1.99
CA GLY A 32 15.38 13.55 -0.99
C GLY A 32 15.28 12.84 0.37
N GLY A 33 14.47 11.78 0.48
CA GLY A 33 14.39 10.95 1.67
C GLY A 33 15.51 9.92 1.75
N THR A 34 15.59 9.21 2.85
CA THR A 34 16.55 8.11 3.02
C THR A 34 15.79 6.81 3.29
N ALA A 35 15.91 5.86 2.37
CA ALA A 35 15.45 4.49 2.54
C ALA A 35 16.61 3.52 2.41
N ARG A 36 16.64 2.50 3.27
CA ARG A 36 17.67 1.45 3.25
C ARG A 36 16.99 0.10 3.24
N ARG A 37 17.41 -0.75 2.32
CA ARG A 37 16.99 -2.15 2.26
C ARG A 37 18.09 -3.04 2.79
N LEU A 38 17.72 -3.98 3.65
CA LEU A 38 18.67 -4.89 4.31
C LEU A 38 18.16 -6.33 4.18
N ALA A 39 19.11 -7.25 3.94
CA ALA A 39 18.90 -8.68 4.15
C ALA A 39 19.26 -9.04 5.59
N MET A 40 18.49 -9.93 6.16
CA MET A 40 18.76 -10.56 7.44
C MET A 40 19.12 -12.03 7.16
N ARG A 41 20.35 -12.43 7.52
CA ARG A 41 20.91 -13.74 7.19
C ARG A 41 21.28 -14.51 8.46
N ARG A 42 21.05 -15.81 8.41
CA ARG A 42 21.49 -16.74 9.46
C ARG A 42 22.17 -17.92 8.81
N LYS A 43 23.42 -18.19 9.19
CA LYS A 43 24.24 -19.27 8.61
C LYS A 43 24.27 -19.23 7.08
N GLY A 44 24.51 -18.04 6.50
CA GLY A 44 24.57 -17.83 5.05
C GLY A 44 23.24 -17.82 4.30
N ARG A 45 22.10 -18.13 4.94
CA ARG A 45 20.76 -18.16 4.33
C ARG A 45 19.98 -16.88 4.64
N ASP A 46 19.32 -16.32 3.65
CA ASP A 46 18.38 -15.21 3.84
C ASP A 46 17.14 -15.71 4.60
N ILE A 47 16.83 -15.08 5.74
CA ILE A 47 15.68 -15.37 6.58
C ILE A 47 14.63 -14.26 6.56
N GLY A 48 15.00 -13.08 6.07
CA GLY A 48 14.10 -11.95 5.95
C GLY A 48 14.76 -10.77 5.25
N GLN A 49 13.92 -9.84 4.83
CA GLN A 49 14.31 -8.54 4.28
C GLN A 49 13.53 -7.43 4.99
N VAL A 50 14.14 -6.25 5.07
CA VAL A 50 13.48 -5.08 5.65
C VAL A 50 13.87 -3.82 4.91
N GLN A 51 12.89 -2.93 4.71
CA GLN A 51 13.11 -1.56 4.28
C GLN A 51 12.90 -0.62 5.47
N ILE A 52 13.90 0.20 5.76
CA ILE A 52 13.91 1.19 6.83
C ILE A 52 13.88 2.57 6.20
N VAL A 53 12.98 3.43 6.66
CA VAL A 53 12.89 4.82 6.26
C VAL A 53 13.46 5.69 7.36
N ARG A 54 14.53 6.42 7.08
CA ARG A 54 15.11 7.39 8.02
C ARG A 54 14.55 8.78 7.78
N ARG A 55 14.10 9.41 8.85
CA ARG A 55 13.69 10.82 8.86
C ARG A 55 14.51 11.60 9.85
N ARG A 56 14.83 12.86 9.50
CA ARG A 56 15.55 13.79 10.37
C ARG A 56 14.67 15.00 10.68
N PHE A 57 14.61 15.36 11.94
CA PHE A 57 13.95 16.55 12.46
C PHE A 57 14.93 17.30 13.35
N GLY A 58 15.74 18.20 12.74
CA GLY A 58 16.89 18.81 13.43
C GLY A 58 17.89 17.73 13.90
N PRO A 59 18.22 17.68 15.20
CA PRO A 59 19.14 16.69 15.76
C PRO A 59 18.51 15.30 15.91
N LEU A 60 17.19 15.18 15.88
CA LEU A 60 16.49 13.92 16.06
C LEU A 60 16.48 13.11 14.78
N CYS A 61 16.99 11.88 14.84
CA CYS A 61 16.85 10.87 13.79
C CYS A 61 15.79 9.83 14.19
N ILE A 62 14.93 9.50 13.27
CA ILE A 62 13.93 8.42 13.43
C ILE A 62 14.16 7.38 12.35
N ASP A 63 14.37 6.13 12.75
CA ASP A 63 14.36 4.96 11.88
C ASP A 63 12.99 4.27 12.00
N TRP A 64 12.25 4.27 10.92
CA TRP A 64 10.91 3.72 10.85
C TRP A 64 10.88 2.47 9.97
N LEU A 65 10.31 1.38 10.49
CA LEU A 65 10.03 0.14 9.78
C LEU A 65 8.55 0.11 9.39
N PRO A 66 8.18 0.56 8.19
CA PRO A 66 6.80 0.57 7.74
C PRO A 66 6.37 -0.80 7.22
N ARG A 67 5.34 -1.40 7.81
CA ARG A 67 4.68 -2.63 7.33
C ARG A 67 5.66 -3.80 7.05
N GLY A 68 6.65 -3.96 7.91
CA GLY A 68 7.67 -5.00 7.76
C GLY A 68 8.18 -5.52 9.10
N PRO A 69 9.19 -6.40 9.08
CA PRO A 69 9.93 -6.97 7.92
C PRO A 69 9.14 -7.98 7.07
N VAL A 70 9.71 -8.33 5.90
CA VAL A 70 9.24 -9.45 5.06
C VAL A 70 10.07 -10.68 5.41
N TRP A 71 9.43 -11.74 5.88
CA TRP A 71 10.09 -12.96 6.34
C TRP A 71 10.01 -14.09 5.31
N GLN A 72 11.03 -14.94 5.27
CA GLN A 72 10.88 -16.27 4.65
C GLN A 72 9.88 -17.10 5.46
N ALA A 73 9.04 -17.85 4.77
CA ALA A 73 7.92 -18.57 5.39
C ALA A 73 8.33 -19.53 6.51
N ASP A 74 9.47 -20.21 6.35
CA ASP A 74 10.01 -21.18 7.29
C ASP A 74 10.89 -20.56 8.41
N THR A 75 10.98 -19.25 8.49
CA THR A 75 11.75 -18.58 9.54
C THR A 75 11.03 -18.65 10.88
N GLY A 76 11.62 -19.40 11.82
CA GLY A 76 11.07 -19.53 13.17
C GLY A 76 11.14 -18.25 14.00
N THR A 77 10.23 -18.11 14.97
CA THR A 77 10.07 -16.94 15.85
C THR A 77 11.38 -16.50 16.52
N GLY A 78 12.17 -17.42 17.04
CA GLY A 78 13.45 -17.11 17.70
C GLY A 78 14.44 -16.43 16.75
N ALA A 79 14.56 -16.91 15.51
CA ALA A 79 15.43 -16.32 14.50
C ALA A 79 14.95 -14.93 14.08
N ARG A 80 13.63 -14.71 13.98
CA ARG A 80 13.04 -13.40 13.69
C ARG A 80 13.36 -12.39 14.79
N ILE A 81 13.19 -12.77 16.08
CA ILE A 81 13.51 -11.91 17.23
C ILE A 81 15.01 -11.59 17.26
N GLU A 82 15.87 -12.59 17.03
CA GLU A 82 17.32 -12.41 16.96
C GLU A 82 17.69 -11.40 15.85
N ALA A 83 17.13 -11.53 14.65
CA ALA A 83 17.36 -10.61 13.55
C ALA A 83 16.95 -9.18 13.90
N LEU A 84 15.77 -8.99 14.47
CA LEU A 84 15.27 -7.68 14.89
C LEU A 84 16.14 -7.05 16.00
N ARG A 85 16.74 -7.85 16.87
CA ARG A 85 17.65 -7.38 17.93
C ARG A 85 18.93 -6.77 17.37
N HIS A 86 19.46 -7.34 16.29
CA HIS A 86 20.70 -6.86 15.62
C HIS A 86 20.45 -5.69 14.66
N LEU A 87 19.22 -5.47 14.26
CA LEU A 87 18.89 -4.46 13.25
C LEU A 87 19.30 -3.02 13.64
N PRO A 88 19.10 -2.54 14.88
CA PRO A 88 19.54 -1.19 15.25
C PRO A 88 21.05 -0.96 15.12
N ALA A 89 21.85 -1.95 15.49
CA ALA A 89 23.33 -1.87 15.39
C ALA A 89 23.83 -1.81 13.95
N SER A 90 23.03 -2.23 12.95
CA SER A 90 23.37 -2.15 11.53
C SER A 90 23.15 -0.74 10.93
N GLN A 91 22.56 0.19 11.69
CA GLN A 91 22.25 1.54 11.22
C GLN A 91 23.26 2.56 11.75
N PRO A 92 23.67 3.56 10.94
CA PRO A 92 24.61 4.56 11.38
C PRO A 92 23.99 5.52 12.40
N GLY A 93 24.72 5.80 13.47
CA GLY A 93 24.39 6.79 14.48
C GLY A 93 23.20 6.37 15.36
N ARG A 94 22.78 7.30 16.24
CA ARG A 94 21.64 7.08 17.14
C ARG A 94 20.35 7.51 16.47
N ALA A 95 19.32 6.72 16.60
CA ALA A 95 17.98 7.04 16.12
C ALA A 95 16.91 6.50 17.08
N LEU A 96 15.79 7.19 17.14
CA LEU A 96 14.56 6.67 17.73
C LEU A 96 13.97 5.64 16.76
N TRP A 97 13.62 4.47 17.28
CA TRP A 97 13.09 3.39 16.45
C TRP A 97 11.57 3.30 16.52
N LEU A 98 10.94 3.40 15.37
CA LEU A 98 9.52 3.15 15.17
C LEU A 98 9.34 1.88 14.34
N ALA A 99 8.35 1.09 14.68
CA ALA A 99 7.92 -0.06 13.89
C ALA A 99 6.40 0.01 13.67
N SER A 100 5.97 -0.28 12.45
CA SER A 100 4.56 -0.47 12.11
C SER A 100 4.44 -1.87 11.50
N PRO A 101 4.37 -2.94 12.33
CA PRO A 101 4.36 -4.32 11.85
C PRO A 101 3.16 -4.60 10.95
N ASP A 102 3.32 -5.48 9.96
CA ASP A 102 2.25 -5.79 9.01
C ASP A 102 1.15 -6.69 9.57
N SER A 103 1.39 -7.30 10.73
CA SER A 103 0.41 -8.14 11.43
C SER A 103 0.55 -8.07 12.96
N PRO A 104 -0.48 -8.46 13.73
CA PRO A 104 -0.36 -8.61 15.18
C PRO A 104 0.70 -9.65 15.59
N GLN A 105 0.88 -10.70 14.79
CA GLN A 105 1.90 -11.74 15.00
C GLN A 105 3.30 -11.15 14.87
N ASP A 106 3.54 -10.33 13.85
CA ASP A 106 4.82 -9.61 13.72
C ASP A 106 5.01 -8.61 14.85
N ALA A 107 3.97 -7.93 15.31
CA ALA A 107 4.06 -7.00 16.44
C ALA A 107 4.53 -7.70 17.74
N ALA A 108 4.16 -8.96 17.94
CA ALA A 108 4.59 -9.75 19.08
C ALA A 108 6.12 -9.94 19.11
N LEU A 109 6.80 -9.95 17.95
CA LEU A 109 8.25 -10.09 17.85
C LEU A 109 9.01 -8.87 18.41
N PHE A 110 8.41 -7.69 18.40
CA PHE A 110 9.03 -6.46 18.87
C PHE A 110 8.93 -6.25 20.38
N ARG A 111 7.93 -6.84 21.04
CA ARG A 111 7.69 -6.64 22.49
C ARG A 111 8.89 -7.05 23.36
N PRO A 112 9.51 -8.25 23.17
CA PRO A 112 10.68 -8.66 23.98
C PRO A 112 11.93 -7.81 23.71
N LEU A 113 11.92 -6.95 22.67
CA LEU A 113 12.98 -6.02 22.33
C LEU A 113 12.78 -4.61 22.89
N GLY A 114 11.81 -4.44 23.80
CA GLY A 114 11.53 -3.15 24.45
C GLY A 114 10.64 -2.20 23.68
N TYR A 115 10.02 -2.64 22.57
CA TYR A 115 9.04 -1.81 21.87
C TYR A 115 7.71 -1.76 22.61
N ARG A 116 7.08 -0.58 22.62
CA ARG A 116 5.76 -0.33 23.23
C ARG A 116 4.81 0.23 22.17
N ALA A 117 3.55 -0.15 22.25
CA ALA A 117 2.52 0.37 21.34
C ALA A 117 2.27 1.86 21.60
N LEU A 118 2.23 2.66 20.53
CA LEU A 118 1.89 4.08 20.53
C LEU A 118 0.43 4.33 20.17
N MET A 119 -0.16 3.45 19.37
CA MET A 119 -1.50 3.60 18.80
C MET A 119 -2.19 2.24 18.78
N THR A 120 -3.52 2.25 18.71
CA THR A 120 -4.32 1.06 18.43
C THR A 120 -4.02 0.49 17.04
N PRO A 121 -4.14 -0.83 16.85
CA PRO A 121 -4.00 -1.44 15.55
C PRO A 121 -4.98 -0.86 14.53
N GLN A 122 -4.48 -0.67 13.31
CA GLN A 122 -5.30 -0.28 12.18
C GLN A 122 -5.69 -1.52 11.36
N TYR A 123 -6.71 -1.37 10.51
CA TYR A 123 -7.17 -2.42 9.62
C TYR A 123 -6.96 -2.01 8.17
N VAL A 124 -6.65 -2.99 7.33
CA VAL A 124 -6.57 -2.82 5.88
C VAL A 124 -7.56 -3.73 5.17
N ALA A 125 -8.01 -3.29 4.01
CA ALA A 125 -8.85 -4.07 3.12
C ALA A 125 -8.01 -4.57 1.95
N GLU A 126 -8.01 -5.87 1.70
CA GLU A 126 -7.26 -6.50 0.60
C GLU A 126 -8.20 -7.34 -0.26
N LEU A 127 -8.16 -7.15 -1.57
CA LEU A 127 -8.83 -8.03 -2.53
C LEU A 127 -7.86 -9.12 -2.97
N ASP A 128 -8.25 -10.36 -2.79
CA ASP A 128 -7.61 -11.51 -3.43
C ASP A 128 -8.02 -11.52 -4.91
N LEU A 129 -7.04 -11.50 -5.79
CA LEU A 129 -7.23 -11.50 -7.24
C LEU A 129 -7.08 -12.89 -7.86
N SER A 130 -6.61 -13.88 -7.10
CA SER A 130 -6.40 -15.26 -7.56
C SER A 130 -7.69 -16.02 -7.90
N PRO A 131 -8.85 -15.80 -7.22
CA PRO A 131 -10.09 -16.46 -7.59
C PRO A 131 -10.60 -16.04 -8.98
N THR A 132 -11.42 -16.89 -9.59
CA THR A 132 -12.08 -16.57 -10.86
C THR A 132 -12.94 -15.31 -10.77
N GLN A 133 -13.21 -14.68 -11.90
CA GLN A 133 -14.05 -13.47 -11.94
C GLN A 133 -15.45 -13.71 -11.35
N SER A 134 -16.04 -14.89 -11.60
CA SER A 134 -17.33 -15.28 -11.03
C SER A 134 -17.27 -15.43 -9.51
N ALA A 135 -16.21 -16.02 -8.97
CA ALA A 135 -16.01 -16.15 -7.53
C ALA A 135 -15.82 -14.78 -6.86
N ARG A 136 -15.04 -13.89 -7.47
CA ARG A 136 -14.90 -12.50 -6.98
C ARG A 136 -16.24 -11.74 -7.01
N LEU A 137 -17.06 -11.95 -8.04
CA LEU A 137 -18.40 -11.34 -8.11
C LEU A 137 -19.32 -11.89 -7.00
N ALA A 138 -19.28 -13.20 -6.75
CA ALA A 138 -20.07 -13.85 -5.69
C ALA A 138 -19.69 -13.33 -4.29
N ALA A 139 -18.41 -13.08 -4.04
CA ALA A 139 -17.90 -12.58 -2.77
C ALA A 139 -18.34 -11.13 -2.45
N GLN A 140 -18.80 -10.36 -3.42
CA GLN A 140 -19.27 -8.99 -3.20
C GLN A 140 -20.61 -8.97 -2.45
N HIS A 141 -20.83 -7.95 -1.63
CA HIS A 141 -22.11 -7.72 -0.98
C HIS A 141 -23.22 -7.39 -2.00
N GLY A 142 -24.45 -7.83 -1.75
CA GLY A 142 -25.59 -7.63 -2.66
C GLY A 142 -25.80 -6.18 -3.08
N LYS A 143 -25.76 -5.23 -2.13
CA LYS A 143 -25.89 -3.79 -2.42
C LYS A 143 -24.74 -3.28 -3.32
N TRP A 144 -23.53 -3.83 -3.17
CA TRP A 144 -22.38 -3.47 -4.00
C TRP A 144 -22.54 -4.00 -5.43
N ARG A 145 -22.96 -5.27 -5.59
CA ARG A 145 -23.28 -5.87 -6.91
C ARG A 145 -24.39 -5.10 -7.64
N ASN A 146 -25.43 -4.66 -6.92
CA ASN A 146 -26.49 -3.86 -7.54
C ASN A 146 -25.98 -2.52 -8.06
N ARG A 147 -25.08 -1.84 -7.33
CA ARG A 147 -24.43 -0.62 -7.81
C ARG A 147 -23.51 -0.88 -9.00
N LEU A 148 -22.79 -2.00 -9.01
CA LEU A 148 -21.97 -2.41 -10.16
C LEU A 148 -22.83 -2.63 -11.40
N ARG A 149 -23.93 -3.41 -11.31
CA ARG A 149 -24.86 -3.64 -12.42
C ARG A 149 -25.44 -2.33 -12.95
N ARG A 150 -25.84 -1.43 -12.06
CA ARG A 150 -26.33 -0.10 -12.44
C ARG A 150 -25.27 0.70 -13.19
N ALA A 151 -24.01 0.66 -12.73
CA ALA A 151 -22.91 1.35 -13.39
C ALA A 151 -22.62 0.73 -14.77
N GLN A 152 -22.67 -0.59 -14.90
CA GLN A 152 -22.52 -1.31 -16.17
C GLN A 152 -23.61 -0.93 -17.19
N ALA A 153 -24.85 -0.71 -16.73
CA ALA A 153 -25.96 -0.32 -17.58
C ALA A 153 -26.01 1.20 -17.89
N SER A 154 -25.13 2.02 -17.31
CA SER A 154 -25.21 3.48 -17.37
C SER A 154 -24.53 4.09 -18.61
N GLY A 155 -23.94 3.30 -19.52
CA GLY A 155 -23.18 3.77 -20.67
C GLY A 155 -21.79 4.31 -20.33
N LEU A 156 -21.31 4.15 -19.08
CA LEU A 156 -19.95 4.47 -18.72
C LEU A 156 -18.95 3.52 -19.40
N THR A 157 -17.87 4.08 -19.92
CA THR A 157 -16.72 3.31 -20.42
C THR A 157 -15.53 3.46 -19.47
N VAL A 158 -14.75 2.38 -19.28
CA VAL A 158 -13.54 2.39 -18.45
C VAL A 158 -12.31 2.18 -19.32
N TYR A 159 -11.36 3.10 -19.22
CA TYR A 159 -10.07 3.04 -19.88
C TYR A 159 -8.97 2.81 -18.85
N ALA A 160 -7.95 2.02 -19.22
CA ALA A 160 -6.82 1.73 -18.35
C ALA A 160 -5.49 1.95 -19.08
N ARG A 161 -4.56 2.69 -18.46
CA ARG A 161 -3.24 2.98 -18.99
C ARG A 161 -2.27 3.39 -17.89
N PRO A 162 -0.96 3.47 -18.14
CA PRO A 162 -0.04 4.13 -17.21
C PRO A 162 -0.45 5.59 -16.96
N PHE A 163 -0.13 6.09 -15.78
CA PHE A 163 -0.24 7.51 -15.45
C PHE A 163 0.87 8.28 -16.16
N ASP A 164 0.50 9.38 -16.80
CA ASP A 164 1.41 10.29 -17.50
C ASP A 164 1.31 11.69 -16.89
N PRO A 165 2.34 12.17 -16.16
CA PRO A 165 2.31 13.50 -15.56
C PRO A 165 1.97 14.62 -16.53
N ALA A 166 2.47 14.56 -17.77
CA ALA A 166 2.24 15.62 -18.76
C ALA A 166 0.77 15.74 -19.18
N ARG A 167 -0.01 14.66 -19.06
CA ARG A 167 -1.41 14.61 -19.48
C ARG A 167 -2.39 14.59 -18.31
N ASP A 168 -1.99 14.05 -17.17
CA ASP A 168 -2.90 13.63 -16.11
C ASP A 168 -2.79 14.47 -14.83
N ASP A 169 -1.97 15.52 -14.84
CA ASP A 169 -1.72 16.34 -13.65
C ASP A 169 -2.99 17.02 -13.13
N ASP A 170 -3.90 17.42 -14.01
CA ASP A 170 -5.21 17.97 -13.65
C ASP A 170 -6.03 17.01 -12.78
N LEU A 171 -5.87 15.68 -12.97
CA LEU A 171 -6.56 14.67 -12.17
C LEU A 171 -6.03 14.68 -10.72
N LEU A 172 -4.72 14.89 -10.53
CA LEU A 172 -4.12 15.05 -9.20
C LEU A 172 -4.64 16.32 -8.52
N GLY A 173 -4.81 17.42 -9.28
CA GLY A 173 -5.41 18.66 -8.81
C GLY A 173 -6.85 18.44 -8.31
N GLN A 174 -7.66 17.72 -9.08
CA GLN A 174 -9.05 17.37 -8.70
C GLN A 174 -9.10 16.51 -7.42
N GLU A 175 -8.21 15.50 -7.30
CA GLU A 175 -8.10 14.67 -6.09
C GLU A 175 -7.65 15.51 -4.87
N LEU A 176 -6.67 16.39 -5.06
CA LEU A 176 -6.18 17.26 -3.99
C LEU A 176 -7.28 18.21 -3.47
N ALA A 177 -8.09 18.78 -4.37
CA ALA A 177 -9.25 19.59 -4.00
C ALA A 177 -10.28 18.77 -3.21
N GLN A 178 -10.59 17.55 -3.66
CA GLN A 178 -11.46 16.61 -2.95
C GLN A 178 -10.91 16.25 -1.57
N ARG A 179 -9.59 16.01 -1.46
CA ARG A 179 -8.89 15.69 -0.22
C ARG A 179 -9.03 16.79 0.82
N ARG A 180 -8.82 18.05 0.40
CA ARG A 180 -8.98 19.22 1.26
C ARG A 180 -10.42 19.34 1.78
N THR A 181 -11.40 19.19 0.90
CA THR A 181 -12.82 19.27 1.27
C THR A 181 -13.25 18.14 2.22
N ARG A 182 -12.76 16.92 2.01
CA ARG A 182 -13.14 15.73 2.78
C ARG A 182 -12.21 15.43 3.95
N ARG A 183 -11.13 16.19 4.12
CA ARG A 183 -10.16 16.12 5.23
C ARG A 183 -9.57 14.73 5.45
N TYR A 184 -9.19 14.01 4.39
CA TYR A 184 -8.46 12.75 4.51
C TYR A 184 -6.99 12.90 4.14
N ALA A 185 -6.14 12.04 4.74
CA ALA A 185 -4.71 11.99 4.44
C ALA A 185 -4.41 11.03 3.29
N ALA A 186 -3.49 11.43 2.41
CA ALA A 186 -2.89 10.58 1.40
C ALA A 186 -1.46 11.07 1.12
N LEU A 187 -0.66 10.28 0.40
CA LEU A 187 0.66 10.70 -0.05
C LEU A 187 0.54 11.92 -0.98
N PRO A 188 1.50 12.85 -0.94
CA PRO A 188 1.42 14.09 -1.72
C PRO A 188 1.53 13.82 -3.22
N PRO A 189 1.04 14.72 -4.11
CA PRO A 189 1.18 14.58 -5.57
C PRO A 189 2.62 14.35 -6.02
N ALA A 190 3.61 14.99 -5.37
CA ALA A 190 5.03 14.78 -5.63
C ALA A 190 5.44 13.29 -5.53
N PHE A 191 4.81 12.52 -4.65
CA PHE A 191 5.07 11.07 -4.56
C PHE A 191 4.56 10.33 -5.81
N THR A 192 3.40 10.71 -6.33
CA THR A 192 2.84 10.14 -7.57
C THR A 192 3.74 10.45 -8.76
N HIS A 193 4.21 11.69 -8.87
CA HIS A 193 5.13 12.11 -9.93
C HIS A 193 6.46 11.36 -9.85
N ALA A 194 7.06 11.29 -8.65
CA ALA A 194 8.31 10.55 -8.45
C ALA A 194 8.15 9.05 -8.74
N TRP A 195 7.00 8.46 -8.39
CA TRP A 195 6.71 7.05 -8.72
C TRP A 195 6.64 6.84 -10.22
N ALA A 196 5.89 7.70 -10.95
CA ALA A 196 5.77 7.63 -12.39
C ALA A 196 7.11 7.88 -13.10
N ALA A 197 7.93 8.79 -12.60
CA ALA A 197 9.27 9.05 -13.14
C ALA A 197 10.24 7.90 -12.89
N THR A 198 10.20 7.28 -11.69
CA THR A 198 11.08 6.17 -11.33
C THR A 198 10.72 4.88 -12.07
N ALA A 199 9.43 4.61 -12.24
CA ALA A 199 8.94 3.40 -12.90
C ALA A 199 7.59 3.69 -13.61
N PRO A 200 7.59 4.22 -14.83
CA PRO A 200 6.36 4.63 -15.55
C PRO A 200 5.35 3.50 -15.69
N GLN A 201 5.83 2.26 -15.94
CA GLN A 201 4.99 1.08 -16.08
C GLN A 201 4.46 0.52 -14.75
N ALA A 202 4.95 1.02 -13.62
CA ALA A 202 4.48 0.64 -12.29
C ALA A 202 3.31 1.50 -11.79
N THR A 203 2.62 2.18 -12.69
CA THR A 203 1.36 2.88 -12.46
C THR A 203 0.25 2.30 -13.33
N ARG A 204 -0.98 2.34 -12.84
CA ARG A 204 -2.16 1.97 -13.64
C ARG A 204 -3.31 2.89 -13.30
N LEU A 205 -3.62 3.79 -14.22
CA LEU A 205 -4.71 4.77 -14.12
C LEU A 205 -5.94 4.21 -14.83
N TYR A 206 -7.04 4.10 -14.07
CA TYR A 206 -8.35 3.72 -14.58
C TYR A 206 -9.26 4.94 -14.60
N LEU A 207 -9.82 5.24 -15.76
CA LEU A 207 -10.67 6.41 -16.02
C LEU A 207 -12.07 5.93 -16.40
N ALA A 208 -13.10 6.35 -15.67
CA ALA A 208 -14.48 6.19 -16.12
C ALA A 208 -14.91 7.45 -16.87
N ARG A 209 -15.40 7.27 -18.10
CA ARG A 209 -15.91 8.34 -18.93
C ARG A 209 -17.40 8.17 -19.21
N ASN A 210 -18.11 9.29 -19.16
CA ASN A 210 -19.43 9.42 -19.72
C ASN A 210 -19.31 10.26 -21.02
N LYS A 211 -19.51 9.63 -22.19
CA LYS A 211 -19.13 10.20 -23.46
C LYS A 211 -17.65 10.61 -23.47
N SER A 212 -17.32 11.86 -23.71
CA SER A 212 -15.95 12.41 -23.72
C SER A 212 -15.45 12.84 -22.33
N GLN A 213 -16.35 13.02 -21.33
CA GLN A 213 -16.00 13.58 -20.03
C GLN A 213 -15.53 12.50 -19.06
N THR A 214 -14.37 12.70 -18.42
CA THR A 214 -13.94 11.89 -17.28
C THR A 214 -14.76 12.24 -16.04
N VAL A 215 -15.50 11.27 -15.51
CA VAL A 215 -16.39 11.45 -14.34
C VAL A 215 -15.85 10.86 -13.06
N ALA A 216 -14.87 9.96 -13.17
CA ALA A 216 -14.15 9.39 -12.02
C ALA A 216 -12.83 8.77 -12.48
N PHE A 217 -11.89 8.63 -11.55
CA PHE A 217 -10.68 7.84 -11.76
C PHE A 217 -10.22 7.10 -10.49
N MET A 218 -9.41 6.07 -10.68
CA MET A 218 -8.58 5.42 -9.66
C MET A 218 -7.18 5.21 -10.22
N LEU A 219 -6.17 5.49 -9.39
CA LEU A 219 -4.76 5.23 -9.69
C LEU A 219 -4.24 4.12 -8.77
N MET A 220 -3.69 3.09 -9.38
CA MET A 220 -3.02 1.98 -8.68
C MET A 220 -1.51 2.11 -8.84
N LEU A 221 -0.76 1.83 -7.78
CA LEU A 221 0.68 1.63 -7.80
C LEU A 221 0.95 0.13 -7.87
N LEU A 222 1.73 -0.26 -8.88
CA LEU A 222 2.03 -1.66 -9.18
C LEU A 222 3.36 -2.04 -8.52
N HIS A 223 3.34 -3.09 -7.72
CA HIS A 223 4.51 -3.64 -7.03
C HIS A 223 4.39 -5.18 -6.96
N PRO A 224 4.55 -5.86 -8.09
CA PRO A 224 4.27 -7.29 -8.22
C PRO A 224 4.83 -8.14 -7.07
N PRO A 225 4.07 -9.18 -6.65
CA PRO A 225 2.80 -9.66 -7.17
C PRO A 225 1.56 -8.93 -6.60
N ALA A 226 1.75 -7.77 -5.96
CA ALA A 226 0.67 -6.96 -5.41
C ALA A 226 0.54 -5.60 -6.11
N ALA A 227 -0.63 -4.98 -5.97
CA ALA A 227 -0.88 -3.60 -6.33
C ALA A 227 -1.55 -2.88 -5.16
N THR A 228 -1.44 -1.56 -5.10
CA THR A 228 -2.05 -0.73 -4.06
C THR A 228 -2.94 0.34 -4.70
N TYR A 229 -4.18 0.45 -4.24
CA TYR A 229 -5.03 1.60 -4.52
C TYR A 229 -4.42 2.85 -3.86
N HIS A 230 -3.94 3.76 -4.67
CA HIS A 230 -3.20 4.93 -4.22
C HIS A 230 -4.14 6.11 -3.97
N ILE A 231 -4.80 6.59 -5.01
CA ILE A 231 -5.73 7.72 -4.97
C ILE A 231 -6.91 7.51 -5.94
N GLY A 232 -7.99 8.26 -5.72
CA GLY A 232 -9.10 8.30 -6.64
C GLY A 232 -10.03 9.48 -6.41
N TRP A 233 -10.67 9.89 -7.47
CA TRP A 233 -11.62 10.99 -7.47
C TRP A 233 -12.90 10.61 -8.20
N SER A 234 -14.00 11.18 -7.77
CA SER A 234 -15.28 11.05 -8.45
C SER A 234 -16.09 12.34 -8.35
N GLY A 235 -16.43 12.90 -9.50
CA GLY A 235 -17.33 14.04 -9.60
C GLY A 235 -18.78 13.68 -9.22
N ALA A 236 -19.67 14.67 -9.23
CA ALA A 236 -21.09 14.45 -8.89
C ALA A 236 -21.74 13.38 -9.79
N GLN A 237 -21.53 13.47 -11.11
CA GLN A 237 -22.03 12.49 -12.07
C GLN A 237 -21.44 11.09 -11.86
N GLY A 238 -20.13 10.99 -11.60
CA GLY A 238 -19.48 9.71 -11.31
C GLY A 238 -20.06 9.02 -10.06
N ARG A 239 -20.39 9.80 -9.02
CA ARG A 239 -21.06 9.28 -7.82
C ARG A 239 -22.49 8.81 -8.12
N ALA A 240 -23.26 9.61 -8.86
CA ALA A 240 -24.63 9.28 -9.26
C ALA A 240 -24.69 7.97 -10.06
N LEU A 241 -23.73 7.76 -10.97
CA LEU A 241 -23.61 6.59 -11.84
C LEU A 241 -22.82 5.43 -11.19
N SER A 242 -22.38 5.56 -9.94
CA SER A 242 -21.58 4.54 -9.24
C SER A 242 -20.27 4.18 -9.95
N ALA A 243 -19.61 5.14 -10.60
CA ALA A 243 -18.44 4.95 -11.44
C ALA A 243 -17.28 4.23 -10.73
N HIS A 244 -17.04 4.50 -9.43
CA HIS A 244 -15.99 3.81 -8.67
C HIS A 244 -16.23 2.30 -8.51
N HIS A 245 -17.50 1.83 -8.49
CA HIS A 245 -17.80 0.40 -8.47
C HIS A 245 -17.37 -0.25 -9.80
N LEU A 246 -17.65 0.41 -10.91
CA LEU A 246 -17.25 -0.06 -12.23
C LEU A 246 -15.73 -0.05 -12.40
N ILE A 247 -15.07 1.05 -11.99
CA ILE A 247 -13.59 1.16 -12.06
C ILE A 247 -12.92 0.06 -11.23
N LEU A 248 -13.34 -0.13 -9.95
CA LEU A 248 -12.71 -1.13 -9.10
C LEU A 248 -12.91 -2.55 -9.63
N TRP A 249 -14.07 -2.84 -10.19
CA TRP A 249 -14.33 -4.12 -10.86
C TRP A 249 -13.42 -4.36 -12.06
N HIS A 250 -13.29 -3.36 -12.94
CA HIS A 250 -12.37 -3.40 -14.07
C HIS A 250 -10.91 -3.52 -13.62
N ALA A 251 -10.50 -2.75 -12.61
CA ALA A 251 -9.15 -2.80 -12.06
C ALA A 251 -8.81 -4.20 -11.51
N ALA A 252 -9.72 -4.79 -10.72
CA ALA A 252 -9.52 -6.15 -10.19
C ALA A 252 -9.41 -7.20 -11.30
N SER A 253 -10.19 -7.05 -12.39
CA SER A 253 -10.12 -7.98 -13.53
C SER A 253 -8.87 -7.79 -14.39
N ASP A 254 -8.48 -6.54 -14.69
CA ASP A 254 -7.25 -6.22 -15.44
C ASP A 254 -6.01 -6.67 -14.68
N LEU A 255 -5.92 -6.37 -13.37
CA LEU A 255 -4.79 -6.77 -12.55
C LEU A 255 -4.67 -8.29 -12.41
N ALA A 256 -5.79 -9.00 -12.20
CA ALA A 256 -5.80 -10.46 -12.19
C ALA A 256 -5.30 -11.05 -13.53
N GLY A 257 -5.79 -10.52 -14.66
CA GLY A 257 -5.34 -10.92 -16.01
C GLY A 257 -3.85 -10.61 -16.28
N ARG A 258 -3.27 -9.68 -15.53
CA ARG A 258 -1.83 -9.33 -15.57
C ARG A 258 -0.99 -10.12 -14.57
N GLY A 259 -1.56 -11.08 -13.86
CA GLY A 259 -0.85 -11.95 -12.92
C GLY A 259 -0.66 -11.37 -11.52
N PHE A 260 -1.35 -10.28 -11.15
CA PHE A 260 -1.34 -9.78 -9.78
C PHE A 260 -2.20 -10.68 -8.88
N ALA A 261 -1.65 -11.05 -7.72
CA ALA A 261 -2.34 -11.90 -6.76
C ALA A 261 -3.22 -11.10 -5.78
N ARG A 262 -2.87 -9.82 -5.50
CA ARG A 262 -3.51 -9.03 -4.46
C ARG A 262 -3.60 -7.55 -4.84
N LEU A 263 -4.76 -6.93 -4.48
CA LEU A 263 -4.93 -5.48 -4.50
C LEU A 263 -5.20 -4.97 -3.09
N ASP A 264 -4.24 -4.24 -2.52
CA ASP A 264 -4.38 -3.54 -1.24
C ASP A 264 -5.20 -2.25 -1.46
N LEU A 265 -6.39 -2.19 -0.86
CA LEU A 265 -7.27 -1.03 -0.91
C LEU A 265 -6.97 0.00 0.21
N GLY A 266 -5.94 -0.29 1.04
CA GLY A 266 -5.52 0.57 2.15
C GLY A 266 -6.43 0.52 3.37
N HIS A 267 -6.20 1.45 4.27
CA HIS A 267 -6.86 1.51 5.58
C HIS A 267 -8.38 1.50 5.52
N VAL A 268 -8.98 0.84 6.50
CA VAL A 268 -10.42 0.85 6.77
C VAL A 268 -10.68 1.63 8.04
N ASP A 269 -11.33 2.79 7.87
CA ASP A 269 -11.76 3.64 8.98
C ASP A 269 -13.30 3.73 8.96
N THR A 270 -13.93 3.04 9.88
CA THR A 270 -15.40 2.98 9.98
C THR A 270 -16.00 4.22 10.64
N HIS A 271 -15.21 5.02 11.36
CA HIS A 271 -15.63 6.23 12.04
C HIS A 271 -15.40 7.47 11.17
N GLY A 272 -14.17 7.72 10.74
CA GLY A 272 -13.82 8.91 9.96
C GLY A 272 -14.26 8.84 8.50
N SER A 273 -14.37 7.61 7.93
CA SER A 273 -14.70 7.42 6.52
C SER A 273 -15.66 6.25 6.29
N PRO A 274 -16.85 6.23 6.92
CA PRO A 274 -17.76 5.07 6.89
C PRO A 274 -18.24 4.68 5.48
N GLY A 275 -18.37 5.67 4.58
CA GLY A 275 -18.72 5.43 3.18
C GLY A 275 -17.66 4.69 2.41
N LEU A 276 -16.37 5.07 2.60
CA LEU A 276 -15.23 4.41 1.97
C LEU A 276 -15.01 3.02 2.56
N ALA A 277 -15.15 2.86 3.88
CA ALA A 277 -15.08 1.55 4.54
C ALA A 277 -16.11 0.58 3.95
N ARG A 278 -17.40 1.01 3.87
CA ARG A 278 -18.47 0.19 3.24
C ARG A 278 -18.19 -0.12 1.77
N PHE A 279 -17.59 0.80 1.03
CA PHE A 279 -17.20 0.56 -0.37
C PHE A 279 -16.16 -0.54 -0.47
N LYS A 280 -15.09 -0.48 0.34
CA LYS A 280 -13.99 -1.47 0.34
C LYS A 280 -14.50 -2.85 0.79
N ILE A 281 -15.18 -2.92 1.93
CA ILE A 281 -15.74 -4.16 2.48
C ILE A 281 -16.74 -4.79 1.49
N GLY A 282 -17.62 -3.97 0.94
CA GLY A 282 -18.67 -4.42 0.01
C GLY A 282 -18.11 -4.96 -1.30
N ALA A 283 -16.90 -4.58 -1.70
CA ALA A 283 -16.23 -5.12 -2.89
C ALA A 283 -15.78 -6.59 -2.72
N GLY A 284 -15.98 -7.18 -1.55
CA GLY A 284 -15.52 -8.53 -1.23
C GLY A 284 -14.08 -8.55 -0.69
N ALA A 285 -13.56 -7.40 -0.24
CA ALA A 285 -12.23 -7.34 0.34
C ALA A 285 -12.19 -8.04 1.70
N HIS A 286 -11.11 -8.78 1.93
CA HIS A 286 -10.75 -9.31 3.23
C HIS A 286 -10.21 -8.18 4.13
N ILE A 287 -10.76 -8.09 5.34
CA ILE A 287 -10.30 -7.11 6.33
C ILE A 287 -9.37 -7.80 7.31
N ARG A 288 -8.13 -7.31 7.39
CA ARG A 288 -7.18 -7.84 8.36
C ARG A 288 -6.58 -6.74 9.25
N PRO A 289 -6.30 -7.07 10.52
CA PRO A 289 -5.59 -6.16 11.41
C PRO A 289 -4.12 -6.05 11.02
N LEU A 290 -3.56 -4.85 11.16
CA LEU A 290 -2.12 -4.59 11.23
C LEU A 290 -1.65 -4.70 12.68
N GLY A 291 -0.34 -4.80 12.89
CA GLY A 291 0.24 -4.52 14.20
C GLY A 291 0.08 -3.04 14.57
N PRO A 292 0.04 -2.70 15.87
CA PRO A 292 0.05 -1.30 16.31
C PRO A 292 1.35 -0.61 15.87
N ALA A 293 1.31 0.70 15.67
CA ALA A 293 2.56 1.46 15.61
C ALA A 293 3.26 1.38 16.97
N MET A 294 4.54 1.06 16.96
CA MET A 294 5.33 0.78 18.16
C MET A 294 6.59 1.65 18.18
N ILE A 295 7.04 2.01 19.37
CA ILE A 295 8.25 2.79 19.61
C ILE A 295 9.17 2.03 20.56
N ARG A 296 10.48 2.11 20.31
CA ARG A 296 11.53 1.68 21.25
C ARG A 296 12.13 2.93 21.89
N LEU A 297 11.90 3.07 23.22
CA LEU A 297 12.31 4.26 23.98
C LEU A 297 13.76 4.19 24.49
N ARG A 298 14.37 3.00 24.51
CA ARG A 298 15.76 2.80 24.90
C ARG A 298 16.53 2.15 23.77
N PRO A 299 17.74 2.65 23.45
CA PRO A 299 18.60 2.05 22.42
C PRO A 299 19.02 0.62 22.78
#